data_11eb530aaff24b3bc3b6968ac3092aed
#
_entry.id   11eb530aaff24b3bc3b6968ac3092aed
#
_cell.length_a   1.000
_cell.length_b   1.000
_cell.length_c   1.000
_cell.angle_alpha   90.00
_cell.angle_beta   90.00
_cell.angle_gamma   90.00
#
_symmetry.space_group_name_H-M   'P 1'
#
loop_
_entity.id
_entity.type
_entity.pdbx_description
1 polymer ?
#
loop_
_entity_poly.entity_id
_entity_poly.type
_entity_poly.pdbx_seq_one_letter_code
_entity_poly.pdbx_strand_id
1 'polypeptide(L)'
;MSHLSFEDELEQKGLKRKGDRWDQGGGGGRTYLAWLQSLGLVFYYGAERVLKPTMAGEALLNGKSPTDVLTRQVLKYQFPSPFSMSRNVEVSPRFKIRPFRFLLKLLLDSRIEMLSEEEIAKIVVVEAENESTACYEHVVARILEFREKGVIHNYRLS
;
A
#
# COMPACT_ATOMS: atom_id res chain seq x y z
N MET A 1 -15.66 -12.64 15.09
CA MET A 1 -16.52 -12.05 14.03
C MET A 1 -16.07 -12.61 12.70
N SER A 2 -16.96 -13.16 11.90
CA SER A 2 -16.62 -13.63 10.54
C SER A 2 -16.46 -12.46 9.58
N HIS A 3 -15.74 -12.64 8.47
CA HIS A 3 -15.60 -11.58 7.44
C HIS A 3 -16.96 -11.17 6.88
N LEU A 4 -17.89 -12.11 6.78
CA LEU A 4 -19.26 -11.87 6.32
C LEU A 4 -20.02 -10.96 7.29
N SER A 5 -19.97 -11.23 8.60
CA SER A 5 -20.64 -10.41 9.61
C SER A 5 -20.08 -8.99 9.69
N PHE A 6 -18.79 -8.82 9.43
CA PHE A 6 -18.17 -7.50 9.34
C PHE A 6 -18.67 -6.72 8.12
N GLU A 7 -18.81 -7.40 6.99
CA GLU A 7 -19.32 -6.81 5.75
C GLU A 7 -20.78 -6.38 5.90
N ASP A 8 -21.63 -7.23 6.53
CA ASP A 8 -23.01 -6.90 6.84
C ASP A 8 -23.13 -5.66 7.72
N GLU A 9 -22.27 -5.52 8.72
CA GLU A 9 -22.25 -4.36 9.61
C GLU A 9 -21.86 -3.07 8.87
N LEU A 10 -20.88 -3.13 7.95
CA LEU A 10 -20.50 -2.00 7.11
C LEU A 10 -21.67 -1.54 6.21
N GLU A 11 -22.42 -2.49 5.64
CA GLU A 11 -23.58 -2.20 4.81
C GLU A 11 -24.73 -1.60 5.63
N GLN A 12 -25.01 -2.14 6.82
CA GLN A 12 -26.03 -1.61 7.72
C GLN A 12 -25.73 -0.18 8.19
N LYS A 13 -24.46 0.13 8.42
CA LYS A 13 -24.03 1.48 8.81
C LYS A 13 -23.86 2.44 7.62
N GLY A 14 -24.17 2.03 6.40
CA GLY A 14 -24.03 2.85 5.20
C GLY A 14 -22.57 3.17 4.81
N LEU A 15 -21.60 2.49 5.42
CA LEU A 15 -20.16 2.66 5.12
C LEU A 15 -19.74 1.91 3.87
N LYS A 16 -20.56 0.98 3.42
CA LYS A 16 -20.41 0.24 2.17
C LYS A 16 -21.76 0.18 1.46
N ARG A 17 -21.77 0.34 0.14
CA ARG A 17 -22.97 0.14 -0.66
C ARG A 17 -23.36 -1.34 -0.62
N LYS A 18 -24.66 -1.62 -0.46
CA LYS A 18 -25.22 -2.94 -0.67
C LYS A 18 -25.10 -3.26 -2.17
N GLY A 19 -24.42 -4.32 -2.52
CA GLY A 19 -24.19 -4.73 -3.90
C GLY A 19 -24.30 -6.24 -4.07
N ASP A 20 -24.27 -6.69 -5.32
CA ASP A 20 -24.20 -8.11 -5.62
C ASP A 20 -22.91 -8.71 -5.04
N ARG A 21 -23.07 -9.71 -4.19
CA ARG A 21 -21.93 -10.41 -3.58
C ARG A 21 -21.46 -11.50 -4.52
N TRP A 22 -20.41 -11.22 -5.28
CA TRP A 22 -19.71 -12.22 -6.10
C TRP A 22 -19.02 -13.31 -5.25
N ASP A 23 -18.70 -12.99 -3.99
CA ASP A 23 -18.03 -13.89 -3.05
C ASP A 23 -18.87 -14.03 -1.77
N GLN A 24 -19.47 -15.20 -1.60
CA GLN A 24 -20.22 -15.55 -0.40
C GLN A 24 -19.32 -15.67 0.85
N GLY A 25 -18.00 -15.68 0.69
CA GLY A 25 -17.01 -15.76 1.78
C GLY A 25 -16.64 -14.43 2.42
N GLY A 26 -17.32 -13.30 2.10
CA GLY A 26 -17.04 -11.99 2.69
C GLY A 26 -15.77 -11.32 2.14
N GLY A 27 -15.58 -11.33 0.81
CA GLY A 27 -14.42 -10.75 0.14
C GLY A 27 -14.20 -9.27 0.44
N GLY A 28 -15.27 -8.49 0.57
CA GLY A 28 -15.22 -7.11 1.01
C GLY A 28 -14.64 -6.96 2.41
N GLY A 29 -15.12 -7.76 3.36
CA GLY A 29 -14.59 -7.76 4.74
C GLY A 29 -13.11 -8.11 4.81
N ARG A 30 -12.66 -9.10 4.03
CA ARG A 30 -11.23 -9.46 3.92
C ARG A 30 -10.39 -8.31 3.37
N THR A 31 -10.89 -7.61 2.35
CA THR A 31 -10.20 -6.46 1.75
C THR A 31 -10.03 -5.33 2.76
N TYR A 32 -11.09 -4.94 3.47
CA TYR A 32 -11.02 -3.90 4.50
C TYR A 32 -10.05 -4.29 5.63
N LEU A 33 -10.12 -5.53 6.09
CA LEU A 33 -9.21 -6.02 7.13
C LEU A 33 -7.76 -5.99 6.67
N ALA A 34 -7.48 -6.42 5.44
CA ALA A 34 -6.13 -6.36 4.88
C ALA A 34 -5.60 -4.91 4.76
N TRP A 35 -6.48 -3.96 4.44
CA TRP A 35 -6.15 -2.52 4.47
C TRP A 35 -5.79 -2.04 5.88
N LEU A 36 -6.63 -2.33 6.87
CA LEU A 36 -6.39 -1.94 8.26
C LEU A 36 -5.07 -2.52 8.79
N GLN A 37 -4.76 -3.77 8.45
CA GLN A 37 -3.49 -4.40 8.78
C GLN A 37 -2.30 -3.75 8.06
N SER A 38 -2.45 -3.45 6.76
CA SER A 38 -1.40 -2.83 5.96
C SER A 38 -1.06 -1.41 6.44
N LEU A 39 -2.06 -0.68 6.92
CA LEU A 39 -1.88 0.62 7.56
C LEU A 39 -1.40 0.50 9.01
N GLY A 40 -1.23 -0.72 9.53
CA GLY A 40 -0.77 -0.92 10.91
C GLY A 40 -1.75 -0.44 11.97
N LEU A 41 -3.06 -0.48 11.69
CA LEU A 41 -4.11 -0.09 12.63
C LEU A 41 -4.59 -1.26 13.48
N VAL A 42 -4.52 -2.48 12.94
CA VAL A 42 -4.92 -3.71 13.62
C VAL A 42 -3.91 -4.83 13.36
N PHE A 43 -3.89 -5.82 14.24
CA PHE A 43 -3.04 -7.01 14.09
C PHE A 43 -3.72 -8.25 14.67
N TYR A 44 -3.29 -9.42 14.23
CA TYR A 44 -3.70 -10.68 14.84
C TYR A 44 -2.81 -11.00 16.04
N TYR A 45 -3.44 -11.30 17.16
CA TYR A 45 -2.79 -11.69 18.41
C TYR A 45 -3.06 -13.15 18.74
N GLY A 46 -2.01 -13.86 19.16
CA GLY A 46 -2.07 -15.24 19.65
C GLY A 46 -2.39 -16.31 18.59
N ALA A 47 -2.37 -17.57 19.00
CA ALA A 47 -2.66 -18.71 18.14
C ALA A 47 -4.12 -18.71 17.61
N GLU A 48 -5.06 -18.17 18.40
CA GLU A 48 -6.47 -18.05 18.03
C GLU A 48 -6.73 -16.92 17.03
N ARG A 49 -5.69 -16.16 16.65
CA ARG A 49 -5.76 -15.05 15.70
C ARG A 49 -6.85 -14.02 16.05
N VAL A 50 -6.91 -13.63 17.31
CA VAL A 50 -7.82 -12.57 17.74
C VAL A 50 -7.36 -11.22 17.18
N LEU A 51 -8.26 -10.49 16.54
CA LEU A 51 -7.98 -9.17 16.00
C LEU A 51 -7.92 -8.13 17.13
N LYS A 52 -6.81 -7.40 17.22
CA LYS A 52 -6.61 -6.33 18.19
C LYS A 52 -6.16 -5.03 17.51
N PRO A 53 -6.53 -3.85 18.05
CA PRO A 53 -5.99 -2.60 17.59
C PRO A 53 -4.50 -2.50 17.98
N THR A 54 -3.73 -1.80 17.16
CA THR A 54 -2.39 -1.31 17.50
C THR A 54 -2.51 -0.01 18.28
N MET A 55 -1.40 0.53 18.79
CA MET A 55 -1.37 1.89 19.40
C MET A 55 -1.96 2.97 18.46
N ALA A 56 -1.74 2.84 17.13
CA ALA A 56 -2.31 3.75 16.14
C ALA A 56 -3.82 3.54 15.99
N GLY A 57 -4.28 2.28 16.00
CA GLY A 57 -5.71 1.94 16.02
C GLY A 57 -6.41 2.44 17.27
N GLU A 58 -5.82 2.22 18.44
CA GLU A 58 -6.34 2.75 19.72
C GLU A 58 -6.41 4.28 19.73
N ALA A 59 -5.41 4.95 19.15
CA ALA A 59 -5.42 6.40 19.05
C ALA A 59 -6.63 6.93 18.26
N LEU A 60 -7.00 6.24 17.14
CA LEU A 60 -8.21 6.56 16.38
C LEU A 60 -9.49 6.30 17.19
N LEU A 61 -9.56 5.15 17.85
CA LEU A 61 -10.72 4.78 18.69
C LEU A 61 -10.92 5.76 19.85
N ASN A 62 -9.83 6.33 20.36
CA ASN A 62 -9.82 7.33 21.43
C ASN A 62 -9.97 8.78 20.92
N GLY A 63 -10.40 8.97 19.66
CA GLY A 63 -10.76 10.28 19.11
C GLY A 63 -9.60 11.15 18.66
N LYS A 64 -8.39 10.60 18.50
CA LYS A 64 -7.30 11.36 17.86
C LYS A 64 -7.65 11.64 16.40
N SER A 65 -7.18 12.79 15.90
CA SER A 65 -7.36 13.21 14.52
C SER A 65 -6.97 12.09 13.55
N PRO A 66 -7.89 11.59 12.69
CA PRO A 66 -7.55 10.60 11.67
C PRO A 66 -6.42 11.04 10.75
N THR A 67 -6.38 12.33 10.40
CA THR A 67 -5.33 12.90 9.55
C THR A 67 -3.96 12.70 10.17
N ASP A 68 -3.79 13.04 11.46
CA ASP A 68 -2.49 12.93 12.15
C ASP A 68 -2.03 11.48 12.27
N VAL A 69 -2.96 10.57 12.57
CA VAL A 69 -2.65 9.15 12.71
C VAL A 69 -2.33 8.54 11.35
N LEU A 70 -3.19 8.75 10.34
CA LEU A 70 -3.04 8.14 9.02
C LEU A 70 -1.82 8.68 8.26
N THR A 71 -1.50 9.97 8.35
CA THR A 71 -0.28 10.54 7.76
C THR A 71 0.96 9.80 8.23
N ARG A 72 1.06 9.53 9.54
CA ARG A 72 2.20 8.77 10.11
C ARG A 72 2.21 7.32 9.65
N GLN A 73 1.05 6.69 9.53
CA GLN A 73 0.95 5.28 9.14
C GLN A 73 1.20 5.08 7.64
N VAL A 74 0.75 5.99 6.79
CA VAL A 74 1.04 5.95 5.35
C VAL A 74 2.55 5.98 5.09
N LEU A 75 3.31 6.78 5.82
CA LEU A 75 4.78 6.81 5.70
C LEU A 75 5.46 5.52 6.17
N LYS A 76 4.78 4.70 6.98
CA LYS A 76 5.27 3.38 7.43
C LYS A 76 4.76 2.24 6.55
N TYR A 77 3.76 2.50 5.68
CA TYR A 77 3.22 1.49 4.80
C TYR A 77 4.34 0.86 3.98
N GLN A 78 4.41 -0.46 3.99
CA GLN A 78 5.43 -1.24 3.29
C GLN A 78 4.78 -2.15 2.25
N PHE A 79 5.40 -2.26 1.09
CA PHE A 79 5.08 -3.26 0.07
C PHE A 79 6.19 -4.32 0.05
N PRO A 80 5.89 -5.63 0.01
CA PRO A 80 4.53 -6.19 0.08
C PRO A 80 3.84 -5.98 1.44
N SER A 81 2.52 -5.97 1.43
CA SER A 81 1.67 -5.74 2.59
C SER A 81 0.59 -6.82 2.70
N PRO A 82 -0.09 -6.97 3.85
CA PRO A 82 -1.23 -7.86 3.98
C PRO A 82 -2.29 -7.66 2.90
N PHE A 83 -2.50 -6.44 2.43
CA PHE A 83 -3.43 -6.14 1.33
C PHE A 83 -2.95 -6.71 -0.01
N SER A 84 -1.69 -6.50 -0.37
CA SER A 84 -1.13 -7.04 -1.63
C SER A 84 -1.09 -8.56 -1.63
N MET A 85 -0.78 -9.18 -0.50
CA MET A 85 -0.70 -10.64 -0.33
C MET A 85 -2.07 -11.32 -0.25
N SER A 86 -3.14 -10.58 0.05
CA SER A 86 -4.50 -11.13 0.20
C SER A 86 -5.12 -11.65 -1.11
N ARG A 87 -4.51 -11.39 -2.25
CA ARG A 87 -5.01 -11.73 -3.59
C ARG A 87 -4.30 -12.91 -4.24
N ASN A 88 -3.54 -13.70 -3.49
CA ASN A 88 -2.71 -14.81 -4.02
C ASN A 88 -1.75 -14.37 -5.14
N VAL A 89 -1.30 -13.13 -5.11
CA VAL A 89 -0.32 -12.62 -6.05
C VAL A 89 1.07 -12.97 -5.53
N GLU A 90 1.84 -13.67 -6.35
CA GLU A 90 3.25 -13.90 -6.07
C GLU A 90 4.01 -12.58 -6.23
N VAL A 91 4.51 -12.06 -5.11
CA VAL A 91 5.36 -10.87 -5.11
C VAL A 91 6.81 -11.29 -5.02
N SER A 92 7.64 -10.83 -5.95
CA SER A 92 9.07 -11.12 -5.92
C SER A 92 9.69 -10.72 -4.57
N PRO A 93 10.54 -11.57 -3.95
CA PRO A 93 11.21 -11.28 -2.68
C PRO A 93 12.11 -10.02 -2.72
N ARG A 94 12.43 -9.51 -3.91
CA ARG A 94 13.19 -8.28 -4.10
C ARG A 94 12.44 -7.04 -3.62
N PHE A 95 11.10 -7.07 -3.67
CA PHE A 95 10.28 -5.95 -3.23
C PHE A 95 10.25 -5.84 -1.70
N LYS A 96 10.87 -4.79 -1.21
CA LYS A 96 10.83 -4.38 0.20
C LYS A 96 10.94 -2.86 0.28
N ILE A 97 9.85 -2.17 0.03
CA ILE A 97 9.82 -0.72 -0.14
C ILE A 97 8.68 -0.07 0.65
N ARG A 98 8.88 1.15 1.10
CA ARG A 98 7.84 2.05 1.60
C ARG A 98 7.46 3.04 0.49
N PRO A 99 6.45 2.71 -0.34
CA PRO A 99 6.22 3.41 -1.61
C PRO A 99 5.93 4.90 -1.42
N PHE A 100 5.18 5.28 -0.40
CA PHE A 100 4.88 6.70 -0.15
C PHE A 100 6.14 7.49 0.23
N ARG A 101 7.04 6.91 1.03
CA ARG A 101 8.33 7.55 1.33
C ARG A 101 9.21 7.66 0.12
N PHE A 102 9.25 6.63 -0.71
CA PHE A 102 10.04 6.63 -1.94
C PHE A 102 9.55 7.70 -2.91
N LEU A 103 8.23 7.79 -3.13
CA LEU A 103 7.63 8.85 -3.97
C LEU A 103 7.93 10.25 -3.44
N LEU A 104 7.77 10.48 -2.13
CA LEU A 104 8.09 11.78 -1.54
C LEU A 104 9.56 12.13 -1.69
N LYS A 105 10.46 11.15 -1.56
CA LYS A 105 11.89 11.36 -1.79
C LYS A 105 12.17 11.77 -3.24
N LEU A 106 11.52 11.16 -4.23
CA LEU A 106 11.63 11.55 -5.63
C LEU A 106 11.12 12.98 -5.87
N LEU A 107 9.95 13.34 -5.30
CA LEU A 107 9.38 14.69 -5.44
C LEU A 107 10.22 15.79 -4.76
N LEU A 108 11.04 15.44 -3.78
CA LEU A 108 11.98 16.36 -3.11
C LEU A 108 13.35 16.42 -3.81
N ASP A 109 13.60 15.57 -4.79
CA ASP A 109 14.85 15.57 -5.55
C ASP A 109 14.80 16.66 -6.63
N SER A 110 15.74 17.60 -6.58
CA SER A 110 15.81 18.73 -7.53
C SER A 110 16.00 18.31 -8.99
N ARG A 111 16.39 17.07 -9.25
CA ARG A 111 16.49 16.50 -10.60
C ARG A 111 15.13 16.06 -11.15
N ILE A 112 14.17 15.80 -10.26
CA ILE A 112 12.84 15.24 -10.59
C ILE A 112 11.74 16.28 -10.46
N GLU A 113 11.61 16.94 -9.30
CA GLU A 113 10.67 18.02 -8.93
C GLU A 113 9.19 17.66 -9.06
N MET A 114 8.78 17.00 -10.15
CA MET A 114 7.42 16.51 -10.40
C MET A 114 7.47 15.12 -11.03
N LEU A 115 6.38 14.39 -10.92
CA LEU A 115 6.20 13.07 -11.54
C LEU A 115 4.86 13.02 -12.27
N SER A 116 4.88 12.54 -13.51
CA SER A 116 3.67 12.22 -14.24
C SER A 116 3.09 10.86 -13.79
N GLU A 117 1.80 10.64 -14.06
CA GLU A 117 1.17 9.32 -13.83
C GLU A 117 1.88 8.22 -14.62
N GLU A 118 2.34 8.52 -15.83
CA GLU A 118 3.03 7.59 -16.69
C GLU A 118 4.40 7.19 -16.12
N GLU A 119 5.18 8.13 -15.60
CA GLU A 119 6.45 7.86 -14.93
C GLU A 119 6.26 7.01 -13.68
N ILE A 120 5.22 7.31 -12.89
CA ILE A 120 4.90 6.51 -11.70
C ILE A 120 4.54 5.08 -12.13
N ALA A 121 3.63 4.91 -13.09
CA ALA A 121 3.11 3.60 -13.48
C ALA A 121 4.17 2.74 -14.19
N LYS A 122 4.95 3.32 -15.11
CA LYS A 122 5.87 2.58 -15.97
C LYS A 122 7.27 2.41 -15.39
N ILE A 123 7.69 3.30 -14.50
CA ILE A 123 9.06 3.28 -13.93
C ILE A 123 9.02 3.03 -12.44
N VAL A 124 8.40 3.92 -11.66
CA VAL A 124 8.49 3.83 -10.21
C VAL A 124 7.87 2.54 -9.67
N VAL A 125 6.65 2.20 -10.11
CA VAL A 125 5.96 0.98 -9.66
C VAL A 125 6.68 -0.29 -10.09
N VAL A 126 7.35 -0.28 -11.24
CA VAL A 126 8.00 -1.46 -11.83
C VAL A 126 9.40 -1.67 -11.29
N GLU A 127 10.18 -0.59 -11.10
CA GLU A 127 11.62 -0.64 -10.86
C GLU A 127 12.03 -0.27 -9.42
N ALA A 128 11.15 0.38 -8.63
CA ALA A 128 11.44 0.72 -7.24
C ALA A 128 11.26 -0.48 -6.31
N GLU A 129 12.23 -1.38 -6.29
CA GLU A 129 12.16 -2.64 -5.52
C GLU A 129 12.43 -2.45 -4.03
N ASN A 130 13.31 -1.49 -3.67
CA ASN A 130 13.73 -1.25 -2.30
C ASN A 130 14.19 0.21 -2.09
N GLU A 131 14.58 0.55 -0.85
CA GLU A 131 15.00 1.90 -0.49
C GLU A 131 16.54 2.11 -0.48
N SER A 132 17.31 1.22 -1.11
CA SER A 132 18.76 1.41 -1.22
C SER A 132 19.10 2.61 -2.12
N THR A 133 20.26 3.20 -1.89
CA THR A 133 20.75 4.30 -2.75
C THR A 133 20.89 3.85 -4.20
N ALA A 134 21.38 2.64 -4.44
CA ALA A 134 21.52 2.11 -5.78
C ALA A 134 20.18 1.99 -6.51
N CYS A 135 19.14 1.44 -5.87
CA CYS A 135 17.82 1.36 -6.44
C CYS A 135 17.21 2.76 -6.69
N TYR A 136 17.41 3.69 -5.75
CA TYR A 136 16.93 5.05 -5.89
C TYR A 136 17.57 5.76 -7.10
N GLU A 137 18.90 5.74 -7.21
CA GLU A 137 19.63 6.38 -8.32
C GLU A 137 19.29 5.72 -9.66
N HIS A 138 19.08 4.40 -9.69
CA HIS A 138 18.58 3.71 -10.86
C HIS A 138 17.23 4.27 -11.32
N VAL A 139 16.25 4.39 -10.42
CA VAL A 139 14.92 4.93 -10.74
C VAL A 139 14.99 6.36 -11.22
N VAL A 140 15.81 7.21 -10.57
CA VAL A 140 16.05 8.60 -11.01
C VAL A 140 16.60 8.64 -12.44
N ALA A 141 17.64 7.85 -12.72
CA ALA A 141 18.24 7.77 -14.06
C ALA A 141 17.20 7.33 -15.13
N ARG A 142 16.35 6.36 -14.81
CA ARG A 142 15.29 5.88 -15.70
C ARG A 142 14.23 6.94 -16.01
N ILE A 143 13.83 7.72 -15.00
CA ILE A 143 12.89 8.84 -15.19
C ILE A 143 13.52 9.89 -16.12
N LEU A 144 14.77 10.27 -15.89
CA LEU A 144 15.47 11.26 -16.72
C LEU A 144 15.64 10.75 -18.17
N GLU A 145 16.02 9.50 -18.34
CA GLU A 145 16.12 8.88 -19.67
C GLU A 145 14.77 8.86 -20.39
N PHE A 146 13.68 8.54 -19.69
CA PHE A 146 12.34 8.57 -20.24
C PHE A 146 11.93 9.96 -20.71
N ARG A 147 12.26 11.00 -19.94
CA ARG A 147 11.99 12.40 -20.30
C ARG A 147 12.75 12.85 -21.56
N GLU A 148 13.99 12.38 -21.69
CA GLU A 148 14.83 12.73 -22.86
C GLU A 148 14.39 12.00 -24.14
N LYS A 149 14.08 10.71 -24.05
CA LYS A 149 13.87 9.85 -25.21
C LYS A 149 12.42 9.56 -25.54
N GLY A 150 11.48 9.84 -24.61
CA GLY A 150 10.07 9.49 -24.75
C GLY A 150 9.78 7.99 -24.83
N VAL A 151 10.78 7.12 -24.57
CA VAL A 151 10.69 5.66 -24.72
C VAL A 151 11.33 4.97 -23.52
N ILE A 152 10.58 4.04 -22.91
CA ILE A 152 11.14 3.12 -21.91
C ILE A 152 11.78 1.94 -22.65
N HIS A 153 13.08 1.85 -22.67
CA HIS A 153 13.77 0.63 -23.07
C HIS A 153 13.63 -0.37 -21.92
N ASN A 154 12.83 -1.41 -22.12
CA ASN A 154 12.69 -2.52 -21.17
C ASN A 154 14.01 -3.33 -21.12
N TYR A 155 14.95 -2.89 -20.33
CA TYR A 155 16.05 -3.75 -19.93
C TYR A 155 15.55 -4.67 -18.81
N ARG A 156 15.02 -5.85 -19.16
CA ARG A 156 14.92 -6.95 -18.20
C ARG A 156 16.35 -7.28 -17.80
N LEU A 157 16.68 -7.01 -16.54
CA LEU A 157 17.86 -7.57 -15.91
C LEU A 157 17.65 -9.09 -15.87
N SER A 158 18.47 -9.80 -16.65
CA SER A 158 18.57 -11.27 -16.70
C SER A 158 19.13 -11.81 -15.39
#